data_cd1fa35871cf6d0cde19f3096bb18214
#
_entry.id   cd1fa35871cf6d0cde19f3096bb18214
#
_cell.length_a   1.000
_cell.length_b   1.000
_cell.length_c   1.000
_cell.angle_alpha   90.00
_cell.angle_beta   90.00
_cell.angle_gamma   90.00
#
_symmetry.space_group_name_H-M   'P 1'
#
loop_
_entity.id
_entity.type
_entity.pdbx_description
1 polymer ?
#
loop_
_entity_poly.entity_id
_entity_poly.type
_entity_poly.pdbx_seq_one_letter_code
_entity_poly.pdbx_strand_id
1 'polypeptide(L)'
;MNYDVLIIGAGPGGIFSAYELVLRNPELKIGVLEAGHPLNKRKCPINGTTVKSCIGCKTCSIMSGFGGAGAFSDGKYNITNDFGGTLFEYIGKKRALDLMKYVDEINMAYGGQGTKLYTTAGTKFKKLCIQNDLHLLDASVRHLGTDINYVVLENLYTYLQDKVDFHFDTPVRSIHQLGDGYEVCCDEASYTCNQCVVSVGRSGSKWMEQICREMEIPTQSNRVDIGVRVELPAVVFSHLTDELYESKIVYRTQKYEDKVRTFCMNPKGAVVNENTNGIITVNGHSYEDPAKQTENTNFALLVAKHFSEPFKDSNGYGESIARLSNMLGGGVIVQRFGDLIRGQRSTPKRMEESFVTPTLNATPGDLSLVLPKRILDGIIEMLYALDKIAPGTANDDTLLYGVEVKFYNMEVEVDEHLETKYKGLYIIGDGSGITHSLSHASASGVHVARQITGYEG
;
A
#
# COMPACT_ATOMS: atom_id res chain seq x y z
N MET A 1 -32.58 1.03 -8.73
CA MET A 1 -32.66 2.23 -7.83
C MET A 1 -31.87 3.34 -8.51
N ASN A 2 -32.31 4.58 -8.37
CA ASN A 2 -31.66 5.73 -9.02
C ASN A 2 -30.97 6.61 -7.97
N TYR A 3 -29.73 7.04 -8.23
CA TYR A 3 -28.90 7.90 -7.41
C TYR A 3 -28.40 9.11 -8.18
N ASP A 4 -28.13 10.21 -7.49
CA ASP A 4 -27.38 11.32 -8.07
C ASP A 4 -25.91 10.93 -8.21
N VAL A 5 -25.33 10.31 -7.15
CA VAL A 5 -23.97 9.80 -7.14
C VAL A 5 -23.97 8.36 -6.64
N LEU A 6 -23.32 7.47 -7.41
CA LEU A 6 -23.10 6.09 -7.01
C LEU A 6 -21.59 5.82 -6.86
N ILE A 7 -21.20 5.34 -5.69
CA ILE A 7 -19.81 5.03 -5.36
C ILE A 7 -19.63 3.52 -5.34
N ILE A 8 -18.63 3.02 -6.05
CA ILE A 8 -18.27 1.60 -6.10
C ILE A 8 -17.03 1.38 -5.25
N GLY A 9 -17.20 0.72 -4.09
CA GLY A 9 -16.17 0.44 -3.11
C GLY A 9 -16.26 1.36 -1.89
N ALA A 10 -16.32 0.75 -0.70
CA ALA A 10 -16.34 1.40 0.61
C ALA A 10 -14.95 1.37 1.30
N GLY A 11 -13.89 1.46 0.52
CA GLY A 11 -12.53 1.72 1.01
C GLY A 11 -12.32 3.21 1.35
N PRO A 12 -11.11 3.63 1.75
CA PRO A 12 -10.83 5.00 2.16
C PRO A 12 -11.30 6.05 1.13
N GLY A 13 -11.03 5.84 -0.17
CA GLY A 13 -11.49 6.77 -1.22
C GLY A 13 -13.00 6.91 -1.26
N GLY A 14 -13.75 5.80 -1.22
CA GLY A 14 -15.20 5.82 -1.27
C GLY A 14 -15.84 6.42 -0.01
N ILE A 15 -15.31 6.10 1.17
CA ILE A 15 -15.79 6.66 2.45
C ILE A 15 -15.62 8.17 2.48
N PHE A 16 -14.43 8.68 2.12
CA PHE A 16 -14.17 10.12 2.13
C PHE A 16 -14.88 10.86 0.98
N SER A 17 -15.17 10.18 -0.16
CA SER A 17 -16.08 10.71 -1.17
C SER A 17 -17.49 10.88 -0.60
N ALA A 18 -18.04 9.85 0.00
CA ALA A 18 -19.36 9.88 0.60
C ALA A 18 -19.47 10.96 1.70
N TYR A 19 -18.46 11.02 2.58
CA TYR A 19 -18.37 12.02 3.64
C TYR A 19 -18.42 13.45 3.11
N GLU A 20 -17.56 13.78 2.16
CA GLU A 20 -17.46 15.13 1.60
C GLU A 20 -18.71 15.50 0.78
N LEU A 21 -19.29 14.55 0.02
CA LEU A 21 -20.56 14.77 -0.70
C LEU A 21 -21.69 15.14 0.26
N VAL A 22 -21.88 14.35 1.32
CA VAL A 22 -22.91 14.63 2.36
C VAL A 22 -22.67 15.98 3.03
N LEU A 23 -21.41 16.32 3.30
CA LEU A 23 -21.05 17.58 3.94
C LEU A 23 -21.34 18.80 3.03
N ARG A 24 -21.08 18.67 1.72
CA ARG A 24 -21.21 19.79 0.77
C ARG A 24 -22.60 19.94 0.19
N ASN A 25 -23.30 18.83 -0.01
CA ASN A 25 -24.66 18.86 -0.51
C ASN A 25 -25.49 17.72 0.11
N PRO A 26 -26.15 17.95 1.26
CA PRO A 26 -26.94 16.96 1.97
C PRO A 26 -28.17 16.44 1.20
N GLU A 27 -28.59 17.14 0.15
CA GLU A 27 -29.77 16.77 -0.65
C GLU A 27 -29.46 15.70 -1.72
N LEU A 28 -28.17 15.41 -1.96
CA LEU A 28 -27.77 14.39 -2.93
C LEU A 28 -28.19 13.00 -2.44
N LYS A 29 -28.80 12.26 -3.33
CA LYS A 29 -29.08 10.84 -3.13
C LYS A 29 -27.84 10.02 -3.50
N ILE A 30 -27.14 9.52 -2.47
CA ILE A 30 -25.85 8.83 -2.60
C ILE A 30 -26.04 7.36 -2.31
N GLY A 31 -25.55 6.49 -3.21
CA GLY A 31 -25.45 5.05 -2.99
C GLY A 31 -23.98 4.61 -2.93
N VAL A 32 -23.69 3.61 -2.11
CA VAL A 32 -22.36 2.97 -2.03
C VAL A 32 -22.53 1.47 -2.20
N LEU A 33 -21.92 0.89 -3.25
CA LEU A 33 -21.88 -0.54 -3.50
C LEU A 33 -20.55 -1.11 -3.01
N GLU A 34 -20.60 -2.05 -2.07
CA GLU A 34 -19.40 -2.70 -1.52
C GLU A 34 -19.51 -4.21 -1.64
N ALA A 35 -18.46 -4.81 -2.20
CA ALA A 35 -18.40 -6.26 -2.44
C ALA A 35 -18.29 -7.10 -1.17
N GLY A 36 -17.84 -6.50 -0.09
CA GLY A 36 -17.67 -7.17 1.20
C GLY A 36 -18.66 -6.69 2.27
N HIS A 37 -18.40 -7.14 3.49
CA HIS A 37 -19.31 -6.96 4.62
C HIS A 37 -19.22 -5.57 5.28
N PRO A 38 -20.26 -5.15 6.03
CA PRO A 38 -20.16 -4.01 6.94
C PRO A 38 -19.10 -4.27 8.02
N LEU A 39 -18.53 -3.21 8.59
CA LEU A 39 -17.35 -3.26 9.46
C LEU A 39 -17.46 -4.30 10.59
N ASN A 40 -18.58 -4.31 11.29
CA ASN A 40 -18.86 -5.20 12.43
C ASN A 40 -19.04 -6.68 12.06
N LYS A 41 -19.26 -7.01 10.79
CA LYS A 41 -19.38 -8.39 10.28
C LYS A 41 -18.10 -8.90 9.62
N ARG A 42 -17.06 -8.09 9.49
CA ARG A 42 -15.79 -8.45 8.89
C ARG A 42 -14.98 -9.32 9.87
N LYS A 43 -14.92 -10.61 9.61
CA LYS A 43 -14.15 -11.58 10.43
C LYS A 43 -13.39 -12.54 9.53
N CYS A 44 -12.08 -12.63 9.73
CA CYS A 44 -11.27 -13.66 9.10
C CYS A 44 -11.51 -14.99 9.81
N PRO A 45 -11.75 -16.11 9.10
CA PRO A 45 -11.93 -17.43 9.71
C PRO A 45 -10.65 -18.00 10.36
N ILE A 46 -9.49 -17.44 10.06
CA ILE A 46 -8.22 -17.86 10.72
C ILE A 46 -8.31 -17.51 12.21
N ASN A 47 -8.21 -18.54 13.06
CA ASN A 47 -8.28 -18.42 14.52
C ASN A 47 -7.06 -19.03 15.24
N GLY A 48 -6.07 -19.51 14.48
CA GLY A 48 -4.84 -20.12 15.01
C GLY A 48 -5.00 -21.52 15.63
N THR A 49 -6.23 -22.00 15.81
CA THR A 49 -6.54 -23.32 16.39
C THR A 49 -7.13 -24.28 15.37
N THR A 50 -8.37 -24.05 14.95
CA THR A 50 -9.07 -24.90 13.98
C THR A 50 -8.75 -24.52 12.54
N VAL A 51 -8.63 -23.22 12.25
CA VAL A 51 -8.22 -22.69 10.95
C VAL A 51 -6.90 -21.96 11.12
N LYS A 52 -5.81 -22.60 10.70
CA LYS A 52 -4.44 -22.11 10.89
C LYS A 52 -3.89 -21.32 9.70
N SER A 53 -4.48 -21.49 8.52
CA SER A 53 -4.04 -20.86 7.27
C SER A 53 -5.22 -20.31 6.47
N CYS A 54 -4.92 -19.47 5.48
CA CYS A 54 -5.93 -18.88 4.60
C CYS A 54 -6.68 -19.97 3.83
N ILE A 55 -8.02 -19.92 3.89
CA ILE A 55 -8.94 -20.88 3.22
C ILE A 55 -9.43 -20.38 1.85
N GLY A 56 -8.95 -19.20 1.35
CA GLY A 56 -9.34 -18.66 0.07
C GLY A 56 -10.82 -18.27 -0.03
N CYS A 57 -11.33 -17.50 0.93
CA CYS A 57 -12.72 -17.03 0.93
C CYS A 57 -13.09 -16.34 -0.40
N LYS A 58 -14.32 -16.55 -0.90
CA LYS A 58 -14.83 -15.89 -2.12
C LYS A 58 -14.73 -14.37 -2.02
N THR A 59 -15.06 -13.80 -0.86
CA THR A 59 -14.81 -12.40 -0.51
C THR A 59 -13.97 -12.37 0.76
N CYS A 60 -12.77 -11.80 0.67
CA CYS A 60 -11.84 -11.76 1.79
C CYS A 60 -12.22 -10.66 2.79
N SER A 61 -12.65 -11.03 3.99
CA SER A 61 -13.05 -10.07 5.03
C SER A 61 -11.91 -9.15 5.51
N ILE A 62 -10.64 -9.49 5.23
CA ILE A 62 -9.50 -8.59 5.52
C ILE A 62 -9.33 -7.55 4.42
N MET A 63 -9.55 -7.92 3.16
CA MET A 63 -9.28 -7.04 2.01
C MET A 63 -10.50 -6.24 1.57
N SER A 64 -11.73 -6.76 1.75
CA SER A 64 -12.98 -6.20 1.24
C SER A 64 -13.98 -5.95 2.37
N GLY A 65 -14.84 -4.96 2.20
CA GLY A 65 -15.82 -4.48 3.16
C GLY A 65 -15.56 -3.02 3.57
N PHE A 66 -16.41 -2.48 4.43
CA PHE A 66 -16.28 -1.10 4.90
C PHE A 66 -14.89 -0.82 5.48
N GLY A 67 -14.22 0.24 5.01
CA GLY A 67 -12.84 0.57 5.32
C GLY A 67 -11.81 -0.11 4.41
N GLY A 68 -12.21 -1.03 3.51
CA GLY A 68 -11.32 -1.75 2.62
C GLY A 68 -10.21 -2.51 3.36
N ALA A 69 -9.08 -2.74 2.71
CA ALA A 69 -7.90 -3.33 3.36
C ALA A 69 -7.33 -2.45 4.49
N GLY A 70 -7.63 -1.14 4.46
CA GLY A 70 -7.22 -0.18 5.48
C GLY A 70 -7.79 -0.45 6.86
N ALA A 71 -8.97 -1.06 6.98
CA ALA A 71 -9.65 -1.26 8.26
C ALA A 71 -8.86 -2.14 9.26
N PHE A 72 -8.06 -3.07 8.75
CA PHE A 72 -7.23 -3.98 9.56
C PHE A 72 -5.74 -3.71 9.41
N SER A 73 -5.38 -2.57 8.80
CA SER A 73 -4.00 -2.10 8.75
C SER A 73 -3.61 -1.42 10.07
N ASP A 74 -2.35 -1.06 10.18
CA ASP A 74 -1.83 -0.26 11.30
C ASP A 74 -2.24 1.23 11.25
N GLY A 75 -3.11 1.62 10.34
CA GLY A 75 -3.66 2.98 10.28
C GLY A 75 -2.61 4.06 10.05
N LYS A 76 -1.64 3.82 9.17
CA LYS A 76 -0.64 4.83 8.79
C LYS A 76 -1.18 5.77 7.71
N TYR A 77 -1.40 7.01 8.09
CA TYR A 77 -1.77 8.09 7.17
C TYR A 77 -0.53 8.93 6.85
N ASN A 78 -0.03 8.77 5.63
CA ASN A 78 1.16 9.48 5.15
C ASN A 78 0.77 10.80 4.49
N ILE A 79 1.20 11.92 5.05
CA ILE A 79 0.96 13.28 4.51
C ILE A 79 2.23 13.70 3.77
N THR A 80 2.31 13.39 2.50
CA THR A 80 3.48 13.64 1.66
C THR A 80 3.16 13.45 0.18
N ASN A 81 3.91 14.10 -0.70
CA ASN A 81 3.92 13.82 -2.14
C ASN A 81 5.07 12.92 -2.59
N ASP A 82 5.98 12.56 -1.68
CA ASP A 82 7.20 11.83 -2.07
C ASP A 82 6.96 10.32 -2.20
N PHE A 83 5.87 9.82 -1.61
CA PHE A 83 5.44 8.42 -1.73
C PHE A 83 3.95 8.25 -1.39
N GLY A 84 3.38 7.10 -1.74
CA GLY A 84 1.98 6.77 -1.47
C GLY A 84 1.04 7.08 -2.62
N GLY A 85 1.54 7.56 -3.74
CA GLY A 85 0.80 7.82 -4.97
C GLY A 85 1.35 8.99 -5.78
N THR A 86 0.74 9.22 -6.91
CA THR A 86 1.04 10.29 -7.87
C THR A 86 -0.07 11.33 -7.97
N LEU A 87 -0.99 11.37 -7.01
CA LEU A 87 -2.14 12.28 -7.00
C LEU A 87 -1.74 13.75 -7.28
N PHE A 88 -0.56 14.17 -6.79
CA PHE A 88 -0.05 15.51 -6.99
C PHE A 88 0.25 15.87 -8.46
N GLU A 89 0.45 14.90 -9.33
CA GLU A 89 0.68 15.10 -10.77
C GLU A 89 -0.60 15.56 -11.46
N TYR A 90 -1.77 15.18 -10.95
CA TYR A 90 -3.08 15.54 -11.45
C TYR A 90 -3.59 16.85 -10.85
N ILE A 91 -3.55 16.99 -9.52
CA ILE A 91 -4.20 18.11 -8.81
C ILE A 91 -3.22 19.17 -8.27
N GLY A 92 -1.91 18.97 -8.49
CA GLY A 92 -0.85 19.85 -7.98
C GLY A 92 -0.42 19.55 -6.55
N LYS A 93 0.87 19.77 -6.26
CA LYS A 93 1.51 19.37 -4.98
C LYS A 93 0.87 19.99 -3.74
N LYS A 94 0.54 21.28 -3.82
CA LYS A 94 -0.04 22.00 -2.68
C LYS A 94 -1.42 21.44 -2.36
N ARG A 95 -2.29 21.33 -3.36
CA ARG A 95 -3.66 20.83 -3.18
C ARG A 95 -3.67 19.39 -2.65
N ALA A 96 -2.81 18.52 -3.18
CA ALA A 96 -2.70 17.14 -2.68
C ALA A 96 -2.33 17.10 -1.19
N LEU A 97 -1.33 17.88 -0.74
CA LEU A 97 -0.95 17.97 0.67
C LEU A 97 -2.05 18.56 1.54
N ASP A 98 -2.73 19.61 1.09
CA ASP A 98 -3.79 20.24 1.86
C ASP A 98 -5.00 19.28 2.03
N LEU A 99 -5.33 18.50 1.00
CA LEU A 99 -6.37 17.48 1.12
C LEU A 99 -5.97 16.34 2.07
N MET A 100 -4.70 15.90 2.05
CA MET A 100 -4.23 14.88 2.99
C MET A 100 -4.27 15.37 4.45
N LYS A 101 -3.95 16.65 4.70
CA LYS A 101 -4.10 17.28 6.02
C LYS A 101 -5.56 17.36 6.45
N TYR A 102 -6.45 17.73 5.54
CA TYR A 102 -7.88 17.76 5.79
C TYR A 102 -8.42 16.36 6.15
N VAL A 103 -7.95 15.31 5.49
CA VAL A 103 -8.24 13.92 5.86
C VAL A 103 -7.76 13.61 7.28
N ASP A 104 -6.55 14.06 7.66
CA ASP A 104 -6.03 13.88 9.03
C ASP A 104 -6.92 14.60 10.07
N GLU A 105 -7.38 15.83 9.78
CA GLU A 105 -8.30 16.57 10.62
C GLU A 105 -9.63 15.82 10.85
N ILE A 106 -10.18 15.21 9.78
CA ILE A 106 -11.37 14.37 9.88
C ILE A 106 -11.09 13.15 10.77
N ASN A 107 -9.99 12.45 10.55
CA ASN A 107 -9.61 11.29 11.37
C ASN A 107 -9.49 11.68 12.86
N MET A 108 -8.90 12.86 13.14
CA MET A 108 -8.81 13.37 14.52
C MET A 108 -10.19 13.65 15.11
N ALA A 109 -11.10 14.27 14.34
CA ALA A 109 -12.47 14.56 14.79
C ALA A 109 -13.31 13.31 15.09
N TYR A 110 -13.01 12.20 14.38
CA TYR A 110 -13.75 10.95 14.50
C TYR A 110 -13.08 9.89 15.40
N GLY A 111 -12.13 10.25 16.24
CA GLY A 111 -11.59 9.36 17.28
C GLY A 111 -10.06 9.21 17.28
N GLY A 112 -9.35 9.84 16.33
CA GLY A 112 -7.90 9.79 16.26
C GLY A 112 -7.16 10.71 17.24
N GLN A 113 -7.87 11.45 18.08
CA GLN A 113 -7.30 12.41 19.03
C GLN A 113 -6.32 11.74 19.99
N GLY A 114 -5.20 12.44 20.24
CA GLY A 114 -4.14 11.95 21.13
C GLY A 114 -3.09 11.08 20.45
N THR A 115 -3.27 10.71 19.19
CA THR A 115 -2.26 9.97 18.43
C THR A 115 -1.13 10.89 17.96
N LYS A 116 0.10 10.36 17.97
CA LYS A 116 1.29 11.14 17.61
C LYS A 116 1.39 11.32 16.09
N LEU A 117 1.71 12.54 15.67
CA LEU A 117 2.15 12.84 14.30
C LEU A 117 3.68 12.85 14.28
N TYR A 118 4.26 11.89 13.59
CA TYR A 118 5.70 11.86 13.32
C TYR A 118 6.00 12.73 12.11
N THR A 119 7.15 13.41 12.11
CA THR A 119 7.55 14.26 10.97
C THR A 119 9.04 14.22 10.75
N THR A 120 9.44 14.28 9.49
CA THR A 120 10.84 14.46 9.09
C THR A 120 11.26 15.93 9.06
N ALA A 121 10.35 16.86 9.32
CA ALA A 121 10.65 18.29 9.35
C ALA A 121 11.61 18.62 10.50
N GLY A 122 12.72 19.28 10.17
CA GLY A 122 13.72 19.72 11.16
C GLY A 122 14.60 18.62 11.75
N THR A 123 14.47 17.36 11.32
CA THR A 123 15.32 16.28 11.82
C THR A 123 16.79 16.43 11.39
N LYS A 124 17.71 16.11 12.31
CA LYS A 124 19.15 16.04 12.02
C LYS A 124 19.51 14.98 10.99
N PHE A 125 18.68 13.94 10.85
CA PHE A 125 18.93 12.83 9.92
C PHE A 125 18.86 13.23 8.45
N LYS A 126 18.13 14.29 8.10
CA LYS A 126 18.11 14.81 6.73
C LYS A 126 19.51 15.27 6.29
N LYS A 127 20.21 16.01 7.17
CA LYS A 127 21.60 16.43 6.91
C LYS A 127 22.54 15.23 6.85
N LEU A 128 22.41 14.29 7.77
CA LEU A 128 23.23 13.09 7.80
C LEU A 128 23.07 12.25 6.52
N CYS A 129 21.85 12.09 6.04
CA CYS A 129 21.58 11.41 4.77
C CYS A 129 22.26 12.13 3.59
N ILE A 130 22.07 13.45 3.45
CA ILE A 130 22.67 14.23 2.36
C ILE A 130 24.21 14.12 2.37
N GLN A 131 24.84 14.13 3.53
CA GLN A 131 26.30 13.98 3.65
C GLN A 131 26.83 12.61 3.17
N ASN A 132 25.94 11.62 3.03
CA ASN A 132 26.28 10.25 2.63
C ASN A 132 25.57 9.82 1.33
N ASP A 133 25.24 10.77 0.46
CA ASP A 133 24.58 10.53 -0.83
C ASP A 133 23.22 9.83 -0.73
N LEU A 134 22.60 9.93 0.45
CA LEU A 134 21.26 9.42 0.72
C LEU A 134 20.27 10.57 0.76
N HIS A 135 19.01 10.29 0.47
CA HIS A 135 17.93 11.25 0.52
C HIS A 135 16.80 10.74 1.42
N LEU A 136 16.62 11.39 2.58
CA LEU A 136 15.48 11.15 3.45
C LEU A 136 14.26 11.87 2.87
N LEU A 137 13.21 11.11 2.53
CA LEU A 137 11.97 11.67 1.97
C LEU A 137 11.22 12.47 3.04
N ASP A 138 10.64 13.58 2.60
CA ASP A 138 9.86 14.44 3.49
C ASP A 138 8.45 13.87 3.68
N ALA A 139 8.08 13.65 4.93
CA ALA A 139 6.75 13.17 5.28
C ALA A 139 6.33 13.60 6.68
N SER A 140 5.03 13.74 6.88
CA SER A 140 4.41 13.61 8.19
C SER A 140 3.56 12.34 8.19
N VAL A 141 3.64 11.56 9.26
CA VAL A 141 2.95 10.26 9.35
C VAL A 141 2.10 10.25 10.62
N ARG A 142 0.78 10.12 10.45
CA ARG A 142 -0.12 9.81 11.54
C ARG A 142 -0.22 8.30 11.67
N HIS A 143 0.18 7.78 12.82
CA HIS A 143 0.03 6.37 13.13
C HIS A 143 -1.13 6.21 14.12
N LEU A 144 -2.26 5.69 13.65
CA LEU A 144 -3.44 5.47 14.49
C LEU A 144 -3.34 4.15 15.26
N GLY A 145 -2.61 3.17 14.72
CA GLY A 145 -2.73 1.79 15.15
C GLY A 145 -4.04 1.15 14.67
N THR A 146 -4.12 -0.17 14.73
CA THR A 146 -5.29 -0.91 14.22
C THR A 146 -6.55 -0.58 15.02
N ASP A 147 -6.43 -0.46 16.34
CA ASP A 147 -7.59 -0.25 17.23
C ASP A 147 -8.21 1.13 17.06
N ILE A 148 -7.40 2.19 17.06
CA ILE A 148 -7.92 3.57 16.88
C ILE A 148 -8.42 3.76 15.45
N ASN A 149 -7.73 3.20 14.46
CA ASN A 149 -8.19 3.23 13.08
C ASN A 149 -9.58 2.58 12.92
N TYR A 150 -9.83 1.47 13.63
CA TYR A 150 -11.15 0.84 13.66
C TYR A 150 -12.20 1.78 14.25
N VAL A 151 -11.91 2.44 15.38
CA VAL A 151 -12.84 3.40 16.03
C VAL A 151 -13.16 4.58 15.09
N VAL A 152 -12.16 5.12 14.39
CA VAL A 152 -12.38 6.21 13.41
C VAL A 152 -13.33 5.75 12.30
N LEU A 153 -13.12 4.55 11.77
CA LEU A 153 -13.98 4.00 10.71
C LEU A 153 -15.40 3.73 11.20
N GLU A 154 -15.56 3.22 12.43
CA GLU A 154 -16.87 2.97 13.05
C GLU A 154 -17.66 4.28 13.26
N ASN A 155 -16.98 5.33 13.73
CA ASN A 155 -17.59 6.64 13.90
C ASN A 155 -17.96 7.29 12.56
N LEU A 156 -17.13 7.17 11.53
CA LEU A 156 -17.45 7.60 10.17
C LEU A 156 -18.65 6.84 9.60
N TYR A 157 -18.70 5.53 9.81
CA TYR A 157 -19.86 4.71 9.41
C TYR A 157 -21.14 5.18 10.11
N THR A 158 -21.08 5.36 11.43
CA THR A 158 -22.21 5.85 12.22
C THR A 158 -22.72 7.22 11.75
N TYR A 159 -21.81 8.10 11.32
CA TYR A 159 -22.20 9.41 10.75
C TYR A 159 -22.87 9.27 9.38
N LEU A 160 -22.44 8.31 8.57
CA LEU A 160 -22.87 8.17 7.17
C LEU A 160 -24.12 7.28 6.99
N GLN A 161 -24.34 6.29 7.84
CA GLN A 161 -25.34 5.22 7.64
C GLN A 161 -26.78 5.71 7.44
N ASP A 162 -27.15 6.86 8.00
CA ASP A 162 -28.49 7.44 7.84
C ASP A 162 -28.58 8.48 6.71
N LYS A 163 -27.46 8.72 6.00
CA LYS A 163 -27.35 9.75 4.94
C LYS A 163 -26.98 9.18 3.58
N VAL A 164 -26.53 7.93 3.57
CA VAL A 164 -26.01 7.24 2.39
C VAL A 164 -26.59 5.83 2.35
N ASP A 165 -27.07 5.39 1.21
CA ASP A 165 -27.57 4.03 1.02
C ASP A 165 -26.40 3.07 0.79
N PHE A 166 -26.00 2.33 1.85
CA PHE A 166 -24.96 1.31 1.75
C PHE A 166 -25.52 -0.04 1.34
N HIS A 167 -25.01 -0.58 0.22
CA HIS A 167 -25.28 -1.93 -0.27
C HIS A 167 -24.05 -2.80 -0.10
N PHE A 168 -24.00 -3.55 0.98
CA PHE A 168 -22.93 -4.50 1.28
C PHE A 168 -23.18 -5.85 0.58
N ASP A 169 -22.14 -6.66 0.46
CA ASP A 169 -22.19 -7.95 -0.22
C ASP A 169 -22.70 -7.86 -1.67
N THR A 170 -22.45 -6.70 -2.29
CA THR A 170 -22.98 -6.32 -3.60
C THR A 170 -21.82 -6.09 -4.60
N PRO A 171 -21.20 -7.16 -5.12
CA PRO A 171 -20.12 -7.05 -6.09
C PRO A 171 -20.65 -6.54 -7.44
N VAL A 172 -20.06 -5.47 -7.94
CA VAL A 172 -20.36 -4.92 -9.26
C VAL A 172 -19.73 -5.80 -10.34
N ARG A 173 -20.49 -6.04 -11.42
CA ARG A 173 -20.08 -6.84 -12.59
C ARG A 173 -19.66 -5.97 -13.76
N SER A 174 -20.48 -5.00 -14.13
CA SER A 174 -20.24 -4.11 -15.26
C SER A 174 -20.78 -2.72 -15.01
N ILE A 175 -20.28 -1.76 -15.80
CA ILE A 175 -20.72 -0.37 -15.84
C ILE A 175 -21.03 -0.05 -17.29
N HIS A 176 -22.20 0.49 -17.57
CA HIS A 176 -22.63 0.87 -18.90
C HIS A 176 -23.06 2.33 -18.91
N GLN A 177 -22.72 3.06 -19.96
CA GLN A 177 -23.24 4.41 -20.16
C GLN A 177 -24.72 4.33 -20.51
N LEU A 178 -25.55 5.11 -19.84
CA LEU A 178 -26.99 5.17 -20.03
C LEU A 178 -27.43 6.64 -20.16
N GLY A 179 -27.57 7.13 -21.40
CA GLY A 179 -27.80 8.55 -21.66
C GLY A 179 -26.65 9.41 -21.14
N ASP A 180 -26.95 10.40 -20.28
CA ASP A 180 -25.95 11.25 -19.64
C ASP A 180 -25.41 10.68 -18.31
N GLY A 181 -25.88 9.49 -17.90
CA GLY A 181 -25.48 8.82 -16.67
C GLY A 181 -24.99 7.39 -16.89
N TYR A 182 -25.14 6.56 -15.87
CA TYR A 182 -24.61 5.20 -15.86
C TYR A 182 -25.60 4.19 -15.30
N GLU A 183 -25.56 2.98 -15.85
CA GLU A 183 -26.14 1.78 -15.26
C GLU A 183 -25.01 0.90 -14.71
N VAL A 184 -25.11 0.55 -13.44
CA VAL A 184 -24.16 -0.31 -12.72
C VAL A 184 -24.86 -1.62 -12.41
N CYS A 185 -24.36 -2.70 -13.00
CA CYS A 185 -24.96 -4.03 -12.89
C CYS A 185 -24.25 -4.87 -11.83
N CYS A 186 -25.04 -5.48 -10.94
CA CYS A 186 -24.62 -6.47 -9.95
C CYS A 186 -25.29 -7.83 -10.26
N ASP A 187 -25.01 -8.86 -9.45
CA ASP A 187 -25.56 -10.20 -9.68
C ASP A 187 -27.11 -10.21 -9.58
N GLU A 188 -27.68 -9.48 -8.64
CA GLU A 188 -29.12 -9.53 -8.33
C GLU A 188 -29.88 -8.23 -8.64
N ALA A 189 -29.18 -7.15 -8.95
CA ALA A 189 -29.78 -5.83 -9.15
C ALA A 189 -28.96 -4.95 -10.09
N SER A 190 -29.64 -3.96 -10.70
CA SER A 190 -29.01 -2.84 -11.39
C SER A 190 -29.34 -1.53 -10.71
N TYR A 191 -28.40 -0.61 -10.74
CA TYR A 191 -28.51 0.73 -10.18
C TYR A 191 -28.22 1.75 -11.28
N THR A 192 -28.92 2.87 -11.27
CA THR A 192 -28.65 3.97 -12.19
C THR A 192 -28.15 5.20 -11.42
N CYS A 193 -27.30 5.99 -12.05
CA CYS A 193 -26.79 7.22 -11.44
C CYS A 193 -26.43 8.27 -12.49
N ASN A 194 -26.41 9.53 -12.06
CA ASN A 194 -25.93 10.64 -12.88
C ASN A 194 -24.39 10.69 -12.90
N GLN A 195 -23.77 10.40 -11.73
CA GLN A 195 -22.32 10.41 -11.51
C GLN A 195 -21.89 9.08 -10.91
N CYS A 196 -20.83 8.49 -11.42
CA CYS A 196 -20.28 7.23 -10.92
C CYS A 196 -18.84 7.39 -10.45
N VAL A 197 -18.57 7.05 -9.20
CA VAL A 197 -17.21 7.11 -8.59
C VAL A 197 -16.72 5.69 -8.33
N VAL A 198 -15.72 5.25 -9.08
CA VAL A 198 -15.11 3.93 -8.89
C VAL A 198 -13.92 4.07 -7.94
N SER A 199 -14.04 3.49 -6.75
CA SER A 199 -13.05 3.57 -5.67
C SER A 199 -12.67 2.18 -5.15
N VAL A 200 -12.29 1.28 -6.06
CA VAL A 200 -11.87 -0.07 -5.69
C VAL A 200 -10.42 -0.09 -5.23
N GLY A 201 -10.09 -1.05 -4.36
CA GLY A 201 -8.74 -1.30 -3.91
C GLY A 201 -8.01 -2.32 -4.79
N ARG A 202 -6.83 -2.78 -4.32
CA ARG A 202 -6.01 -3.78 -5.01
C ARG A 202 -6.74 -5.10 -5.29
N SER A 203 -7.65 -5.50 -4.42
CA SER A 203 -8.48 -6.70 -4.63
C SER A 203 -9.40 -6.58 -5.85
N GLY A 204 -9.75 -5.36 -6.25
CA GLY A 204 -10.56 -5.07 -7.44
C GLY A 204 -9.75 -4.85 -8.72
N SER A 205 -8.43 -5.02 -8.71
CA SER A 205 -7.52 -4.73 -9.82
C SER A 205 -7.94 -5.43 -11.13
N LYS A 206 -8.16 -6.75 -11.10
CA LYS A 206 -8.56 -7.53 -12.27
C LYS A 206 -9.94 -7.12 -12.81
N TRP A 207 -10.86 -6.79 -11.92
CA TRP A 207 -12.15 -6.26 -12.30
C TRP A 207 -12.00 -4.87 -12.94
N MET A 208 -11.15 -4.00 -12.39
CA MET A 208 -10.88 -2.68 -12.98
C MET A 208 -10.25 -2.79 -14.37
N GLU A 209 -9.32 -3.73 -14.59
CA GLU A 209 -8.78 -4.03 -15.92
C GLU A 209 -9.85 -4.44 -16.92
N GLN A 210 -10.79 -5.27 -16.47
CA GLN A 210 -11.92 -5.69 -17.29
C GLN A 210 -12.80 -4.49 -17.66
N ILE A 211 -13.19 -3.66 -16.68
CA ILE A 211 -14.02 -2.46 -16.92
C ILE A 211 -13.33 -1.50 -17.89
N CYS A 212 -12.04 -1.22 -17.69
CA CYS A 212 -11.28 -0.36 -18.60
C CYS A 212 -11.26 -0.91 -20.03
N ARG A 213 -11.12 -2.23 -20.20
CA ARG A 213 -11.15 -2.87 -21.51
C ARG A 213 -12.53 -2.81 -22.16
N GLU A 214 -13.60 -3.12 -21.41
CA GLU A 214 -14.98 -3.12 -21.89
C GLU A 214 -15.45 -1.71 -22.30
N MET A 215 -15.03 -0.71 -21.53
CA MET A 215 -15.33 0.70 -21.80
C MET A 215 -14.28 1.41 -22.67
N GLU A 216 -13.27 0.69 -23.14
CA GLU A 216 -12.14 1.25 -23.91
C GLU A 216 -11.46 2.44 -23.20
N ILE A 217 -11.41 2.46 -21.86
CA ILE A 217 -10.70 3.48 -21.08
C ILE A 217 -9.20 3.20 -21.19
N PRO A 218 -8.39 4.17 -21.64
CA PRO A 218 -6.97 3.96 -21.78
C PRO A 218 -6.30 3.71 -20.42
N THR A 219 -5.29 2.83 -20.43
CA THR A 219 -4.50 2.50 -19.24
C THR A 219 -3.02 2.44 -19.58
N GLN A 220 -2.18 2.72 -18.61
CA GLN A 220 -0.74 2.64 -18.73
C GLN A 220 -0.16 1.60 -17.76
N SER A 221 0.93 0.94 -18.15
CA SER A 221 1.65 0.05 -17.25
C SER A 221 2.28 0.86 -16.12
N ASN A 222 2.02 0.46 -14.88
CA ASN A 222 2.67 1.04 -13.73
C ASN A 222 4.04 0.40 -13.48
N ARG A 223 4.80 0.94 -12.53
CA ARG A 223 6.07 0.37 -12.08
C ARG A 223 5.83 -0.93 -11.30
N VAL A 224 6.90 -1.68 -11.11
CA VAL A 224 7.00 -2.74 -10.09
C VAL A 224 8.24 -2.46 -9.25
N ASP A 225 8.13 -2.63 -7.94
CA ASP A 225 9.25 -2.51 -7.02
C ASP A 225 9.69 -3.91 -6.58
N ILE A 226 10.96 -4.25 -6.80
CA ILE A 226 11.49 -5.60 -6.54
C ILE A 226 12.73 -5.50 -5.66
N GLY A 227 12.85 -6.37 -4.69
CA GLY A 227 14.02 -6.42 -3.85
C GLY A 227 13.98 -7.48 -2.75
N VAL A 228 14.47 -7.09 -1.58
CA VAL A 228 14.61 -7.97 -0.42
C VAL A 228 14.04 -7.33 0.83
N ARG A 229 13.68 -8.14 1.80
CA ARG A 229 13.50 -7.73 3.19
C ARG A 229 14.82 -7.91 3.94
N VAL A 230 15.27 -6.86 4.57
CA VAL A 230 16.46 -6.85 5.45
C VAL A 230 16.00 -7.08 6.88
N GLU A 231 16.71 -7.90 7.62
CA GLU A 231 16.53 -8.09 9.04
C GLU A 231 17.87 -8.00 9.75
N LEU A 232 17.94 -7.22 10.83
CA LEU A 232 19.13 -6.94 11.60
C LEU A 232 18.76 -6.54 13.04
N PRO A 233 19.71 -6.51 13.99
CA PRO A 233 19.42 -6.13 15.36
C PRO A 233 18.81 -4.73 15.46
N ALA A 234 17.75 -4.57 16.25
CA ALA A 234 17.02 -3.31 16.38
C ALA A 234 17.90 -2.14 16.80
N VAL A 235 18.95 -2.41 17.59
CA VAL A 235 19.91 -1.39 18.07
C VAL A 235 20.60 -0.64 16.92
N VAL A 236 20.77 -1.26 15.74
CA VAL A 236 21.41 -0.66 14.57
C VAL A 236 20.63 0.55 14.06
N PHE A 237 19.29 0.47 14.07
CA PHE A 237 18.40 1.52 13.58
C PHE A 237 17.66 2.31 14.68
N SER A 238 17.83 1.95 15.97
CA SER A 238 17.07 2.56 17.07
C SER A 238 17.14 4.09 17.08
N HIS A 239 18.33 4.66 16.84
CA HIS A 239 18.52 6.11 16.78
C HIS A 239 17.68 6.82 15.69
N LEU A 240 17.31 6.11 14.61
CA LEU A 240 16.42 6.61 13.56
C LEU A 240 14.95 6.31 13.88
N THR A 241 14.66 5.07 14.31
CA THR A 241 13.26 4.62 14.50
C THR A 241 12.60 5.22 15.73
N ASP A 242 13.38 5.56 16.78
CA ASP A 242 12.86 6.22 17.98
C ASP A 242 12.39 7.66 17.69
N GLU A 243 13.04 8.36 16.73
CA GLU A 243 12.66 9.72 16.33
C GLU A 243 11.64 9.74 15.21
N LEU A 244 11.84 8.95 14.13
CA LEU A 244 11.08 9.04 12.88
C LEU A 244 10.02 7.95 12.74
N TYR A 245 10.04 6.93 13.60
CA TYR A 245 9.24 5.70 13.52
C TYR A 245 9.52 4.91 12.23
N GLU A 246 9.17 5.45 11.08
CA GLU A 246 9.43 4.87 9.75
C GLU A 246 10.18 5.89 8.89
N SER A 247 11.43 5.58 8.54
CA SER A 247 12.22 6.43 7.65
C SER A 247 12.24 5.87 6.23
N LYS A 248 11.86 6.70 5.25
CA LYS A 248 11.99 6.36 3.83
C LYS A 248 13.19 7.07 3.25
N ILE A 249 14.23 6.28 3.01
CA ILE A 249 15.53 6.74 2.53
C ILE A 249 15.71 6.23 1.10
N VAL A 250 16.11 7.11 0.21
CA VAL A 250 16.38 6.82 -1.20
C VAL A 250 17.88 6.96 -1.43
N TYR A 251 18.42 6.02 -2.18
CA TYR A 251 19.77 6.04 -2.73
C TYR A 251 19.72 5.92 -4.26
N ARG A 252 20.52 6.72 -4.95
CA ARG A 252 20.73 6.57 -6.38
C ARG A 252 22.01 5.80 -6.62
N THR A 253 21.89 4.60 -7.21
CA THR A 253 23.04 3.73 -7.44
C THR A 253 24.05 4.40 -8.38
N GLN A 254 25.34 4.26 -8.07
CA GLN A 254 26.40 4.86 -8.88
C GLN A 254 26.53 4.16 -10.24
N LYS A 255 26.33 2.84 -10.26
CA LYS A 255 26.53 2.03 -11.46
C LYS A 255 25.41 2.15 -12.49
N TYR A 256 24.16 2.19 -12.04
CA TYR A 256 22.99 2.09 -12.92
C TYR A 256 22.08 3.31 -12.83
N GLU A 257 22.35 4.23 -11.90
CA GLU A 257 21.51 5.38 -11.59
C GLU A 257 20.06 5.01 -11.18
N ASP A 258 19.85 3.76 -10.81
CA ASP A 258 18.56 3.28 -10.31
C ASP A 258 18.28 3.85 -8.91
N LYS A 259 17.02 4.12 -8.62
CA LYS A 259 16.58 4.49 -7.28
C LYS A 259 16.31 3.22 -6.48
N VAL A 260 17.04 3.06 -5.38
CA VAL A 260 16.78 2.06 -4.35
C VAL A 260 16.24 2.77 -3.12
N ARG A 261 15.23 2.23 -2.49
CA ARG A 261 14.62 2.86 -1.32
C ARG A 261 14.31 1.87 -0.21
N THR A 262 14.37 2.37 1.03
CA THR A 262 13.80 1.66 2.18
C THR A 262 12.28 1.72 2.10
N PHE A 263 11.62 0.65 2.53
CA PHE A 263 10.17 0.56 2.55
C PHE A 263 9.69 -0.23 3.75
N CYS A 264 8.50 0.13 4.31
CA CYS A 264 7.87 -0.57 5.44
C CYS A 264 8.88 -1.00 6.52
N MET A 265 9.47 -0.01 7.21
CA MET A 265 10.35 -0.27 8.34
C MET A 265 9.52 -0.65 9.56
N ASN A 266 9.90 -1.74 10.20
CA ASN A 266 9.21 -2.33 11.34
C ASN A 266 10.20 -2.47 12.51
N PRO A 267 10.29 -1.45 13.38
CA PRO A 267 11.10 -1.54 14.58
C PRO A 267 10.62 -2.67 15.48
N LYS A 268 11.55 -3.50 15.96
CA LYS A 268 11.26 -4.68 16.81
C LYS A 268 10.17 -5.60 16.24
N GLY A 269 10.07 -5.64 14.91
CA GLY A 269 9.06 -6.39 14.18
C GLY A 269 9.57 -7.75 13.71
N ALA A 270 8.68 -8.54 13.11
CA ALA A 270 8.98 -9.82 12.52
C ALA A 270 8.90 -9.79 11.00
N VAL A 271 9.70 -10.61 10.35
CA VAL A 271 9.58 -10.93 8.92
C VAL A 271 8.48 -11.97 8.75
N VAL A 272 7.61 -11.80 7.75
CA VAL A 272 6.46 -12.65 7.50
C VAL A 272 6.33 -13.01 6.03
N ASN A 273 5.67 -14.14 5.75
CA ASN A 273 5.27 -14.50 4.39
C ASN A 273 3.98 -13.79 4.00
N GLU A 274 3.90 -13.39 2.73
CA GLU A 274 2.69 -12.90 2.08
C GLU A 274 2.36 -13.83 0.92
N ASN A 275 1.15 -14.37 0.88
CA ASN A 275 0.70 -15.24 -0.21
C ASN A 275 -0.35 -14.50 -1.05
N THR A 276 -0.01 -14.25 -2.30
CA THR A 276 -0.91 -13.63 -3.28
C THR A 276 -1.12 -14.61 -4.44
N ASN A 277 -2.30 -15.20 -4.52
CA ASN A 277 -2.68 -16.15 -5.60
C ASN A 277 -1.68 -17.32 -5.77
N GLY A 278 -1.15 -17.84 -4.66
CA GLY A 278 -0.21 -18.97 -4.67
C GLY A 278 1.25 -18.57 -4.90
N ILE A 279 1.53 -17.28 -5.02
CA ILE A 279 2.90 -16.74 -5.07
C ILE A 279 3.26 -16.24 -3.69
N ILE A 280 4.34 -16.79 -3.12
CA ILE A 280 4.83 -16.43 -1.79
C ILE A 280 5.92 -15.36 -1.95
N THR A 281 5.69 -14.22 -1.33
CA THR A 281 6.65 -13.13 -1.19
C THR A 281 6.91 -12.85 0.29
N VAL A 282 7.92 -12.05 0.59
CA VAL A 282 8.23 -11.65 1.96
C VAL A 282 7.63 -10.27 2.26
N ASN A 283 7.25 -10.04 3.51
CA ASN A 283 6.83 -8.75 4.04
C ASN A 283 7.31 -8.63 5.50
N GLY A 284 7.01 -7.53 6.17
CA GLY A 284 7.29 -7.31 7.58
C GLY A 284 6.05 -6.92 8.35
N HIS A 285 6.08 -7.20 9.64
CA HIS A 285 5.01 -6.83 10.57
C HIS A 285 5.60 -6.27 11.86
N SER A 286 4.99 -5.21 12.39
CA SER A 286 5.31 -4.65 13.70
C SER A 286 4.22 -4.99 14.70
N TYR A 287 4.59 -5.16 15.96
CA TYR A 287 3.66 -5.45 17.05
C TYR A 287 3.63 -4.26 18.02
N GLU A 288 2.44 -3.80 18.39
CA GLU A 288 2.27 -2.82 19.45
C GLU A 288 2.46 -3.45 20.84
N ASP A 289 2.03 -4.72 20.99
CA ASP A 289 2.20 -5.49 22.21
C ASP A 289 3.71 -5.78 22.46
N PRO A 290 4.32 -5.19 23.51
CA PRO A 290 5.73 -5.40 23.83
C PRO A 290 6.12 -6.87 24.00
N ALA A 291 5.20 -7.72 24.43
CA ALA A 291 5.42 -9.15 24.62
C ALA A 291 5.62 -9.92 23.29
N LYS A 292 5.21 -9.33 22.17
CA LYS A 292 5.36 -9.89 20.82
C LYS A 292 6.49 -9.25 20.02
N GLN A 293 7.09 -8.18 20.55
CA GLN A 293 8.21 -7.52 19.90
C GLN A 293 9.43 -8.44 19.86
N THR A 294 10.21 -8.30 18.80
CA THR A 294 11.46 -9.04 18.59
C THR A 294 12.67 -8.18 18.93
N GLU A 295 13.86 -8.79 18.97
CA GLU A 295 15.11 -8.05 19.10
C GLU A 295 15.60 -7.45 17.77
N ASN A 296 14.87 -7.67 16.66
CA ASN A 296 15.26 -7.25 15.33
C ASN A 296 14.37 -6.12 14.80
N THR A 297 14.96 -5.27 13.98
CA THR A 297 14.25 -4.38 13.05
C THR A 297 14.32 -4.97 11.65
N ASN A 298 13.23 -4.89 10.90
CA ASN A 298 13.24 -5.27 9.51
C ASN A 298 12.67 -4.17 8.61
N PHE A 299 13.16 -4.12 7.37
CA PHE A 299 12.69 -3.19 6.35
C PHE A 299 12.95 -3.75 4.95
N ALA A 300 12.15 -3.32 3.97
CA ALA A 300 12.42 -3.68 2.58
C ALA A 300 13.46 -2.75 1.95
N LEU A 301 14.28 -3.30 1.06
CA LEU A 301 15.06 -2.54 0.07
C LEU A 301 14.52 -2.88 -1.30
N LEU A 302 13.93 -1.89 -1.97
CA LEU A 302 13.22 -2.07 -3.24
C LEU A 302 13.83 -1.20 -4.32
N VAL A 303 13.98 -1.78 -5.50
CA VAL A 303 14.41 -1.12 -6.74
C VAL A 303 13.18 -0.96 -7.63
N ALA A 304 12.83 0.28 -7.95
CA ALA A 304 11.73 0.57 -8.86
C ALA A 304 12.12 0.27 -10.31
N LYS A 305 11.26 -0.46 -11.01
CA LYS A 305 11.41 -0.74 -12.44
C LYS A 305 10.18 -0.29 -13.20
N HIS A 306 10.42 0.49 -14.25
CA HIS A 306 9.45 0.87 -15.25
C HIS A 306 9.81 0.18 -16.55
N PHE A 307 8.82 -0.28 -17.26
CA PHE A 307 9.00 -0.88 -18.56
C PHE A 307 8.26 -0.05 -19.62
N SER A 308 8.89 0.11 -20.78
CA SER A 308 8.31 0.75 -21.94
C SER A 308 7.96 -0.30 -23.00
N GLU A 309 7.25 0.14 -24.05
CA GLU A 309 6.98 -0.71 -25.21
C GLU A 309 8.24 -1.48 -25.68
N PRO A 310 8.10 -2.74 -26.14
CA PRO A 310 6.83 -3.49 -26.28
C PRO A 310 6.39 -4.20 -25.00
N PHE A 311 7.16 -4.17 -23.91
CA PHE A 311 6.87 -4.89 -22.67
C PHE A 311 6.04 -4.02 -21.73
N LYS A 312 4.82 -4.45 -21.42
CA LYS A 312 3.86 -3.70 -20.61
C LYS A 312 3.49 -4.37 -19.29
N ASP A 313 3.86 -5.63 -19.08
CA ASP A 313 3.45 -6.41 -17.91
C ASP A 313 4.50 -6.35 -16.80
N SER A 314 4.60 -5.19 -16.13
CA SER A 314 5.50 -5.01 -15.00
C SER A 314 5.20 -5.96 -13.85
N ASN A 315 3.92 -6.25 -13.59
CA ASN A 315 3.50 -7.17 -12.54
C ASN A 315 3.91 -8.61 -12.88
N GLY A 316 3.70 -9.06 -14.10
CA GLY A 316 4.14 -10.38 -14.57
C GLY A 316 5.66 -10.57 -14.47
N TYR A 317 6.45 -9.50 -14.70
CA TYR A 317 7.89 -9.55 -14.46
C TYR A 317 8.21 -9.79 -12.98
N GLY A 318 7.58 -9.05 -12.06
CA GLY A 318 7.73 -9.24 -10.61
C GLY A 318 7.28 -10.62 -10.16
N GLU A 319 6.15 -11.10 -10.67
CA GLU A 319 5.63 -12.45 -10.40
C GLU A 319 6.61 -13.54 -10.86
N SER A 320 7.23 -13.37 -12.03
CA SER A 320 8.19 -14.34 -12.56
C SER A 320 9.40 -14.51 -11.63
N ILE A 321 9.90 -13.39 -11.08
CA ILE A 321 11.01 -13.42 -10.11
C ILE A 321 10.57 -14.08 -8.80
N ALA A 322 9.37 -13.77 -8.31
CA ALA A 322 8.84 -14.38 -7.10
C ALA A 322 8.61 -15.90 -7.27
N ARG A 323 8.08 -16.32 -8.43
CA ARG A 323 7.94 -17.76 -8.77
C ARG A 323 9.28 -18.49 -8.83
N LEU A 324 10.33 -17.83 -9.34
CA LEU A 324 11.68 -18.38 -9.36
C LEU A 324 12.21 -18.59 -7.94
N SER A 325 12.00 -17.63 -7.03
CA SER A 325 12.32 -17.78 -5.61
C SER A 325 11.57 -18.98 -4.98
N ASN A 326 10.25 -19.06 -5.24
CA ASN A 326 9.44 -20.16 -4.71
C ASN A 326 9.86 -21.52 -5.23
N MET A 327 10.26 -21.61 -6.49
CA MET A 327 10.77 -22.83 -7.11
C MET A 327 12.08 -23.31 -6.45
N LEU A 328 12.99 -22.39 -6.14
CA LEU A 328 14.30 -22.72 -5.57
C LEU A 328 14.26 -22.92 -4.05
N GLY A 329 13.39 -22.19 -3.33
CA GLY A 329 13.33 -22.19 -1.87
C GLY A 329 12.08 -22.87 -1.28
N GLY A 330 11.14 -23.30 -2.11
CA GLY A 330 9.82 -23.75 -1.61
C GLY A 330 8.96 -22.60 -1.04
N GLY A 331 9.43 -21.36 -1.19
CA GLY A 331 8.85 -20.14 -0.63
C GLY A 331 9.90 -19.03 -0.61
N VAL A 332 10.07 -18.39 0.53
CA VAL A 332 11.07 -17.35 0.74
C VAL A 332 12.46 -17.96 0.96
N ILE A 333 13.47 -17.37 0.31
CA ILE A 333 14.89 -17.67 0.53
C ILE A 333 15.46 -16.66 1.51
N VAL A 334 16.33 -17.12 2.44
CA VAL A 334 17.13 -16.26 3.31
C VAL A 334 18.61 -16.44 3.03
N GLN A 335 19.35 -15.33 3.02
CA GLN A 335 20.81 -15.33 2.84
C GLN A 335 21.46 -14.30 3.75
N ARG A 336 22.58 -14.66 4.40
CA ARG A 336 23.42 -13.70 5.14
C ARG A 336 24.11 -12.79 4.13
N PHE A 337 24.21 -11.49 4.46
CA PHE A 337 24.84 -10.51 3.58
C PHE A 337 26.32 -10.85 3.29
N GLY A 338 27.08 -11.28 4.30
CA GLY A 338 28.46 -11.71 4.08
C GLY A 338 28.61 -12.91 3.14
N ASP A 339 27.66 -13.86 3.16
CA ASP A 339 27.67 -14.98 2.21
C ASP A 339 27.38 -14.49 0.78
N LEU A 340 26.43 -13.58 0.62
CA LEU A 340 26.11 -12.96 -0.67
C LEU A 340 27.33 -12.25 -1.28
N ILE A 341 28.04 -11.43 -0.48
CA ILE A 341 29.21 -10.70 -0.94
C ILE A 341 30.37 -11.63 -1.36
N ARG A 342 30.48 -12.77 -0.68
CA ARG A 342 31.48 -13.81 -1.04
C ARG A 342 31.04 -14.71 -2.20
N GLY A 343 29.85 -14.48 -2.78
CA GLY A 343 29.30 -15.33 -3.84
C GLY A 343 28.97 -16.75 -3.36
N GLN A 344 28.57 -16.90 -2.11
CA GLN A 344 28.28 -18.19 -1.48
C GLN A 344 26.84 -18.23 -1.01
N ARG A 345 26.18 -19.36 -1.21
CA ARG A 345 24.87 -19.61 -0.59
C ARG A 345 24.97 -19.66 0.94
N SER A 346 23.98 -19.20 1.64
CA SER A 346 23.81 -19.55 3.06
C SER A 346 23.35 -20.98 3.22
N THR A 347 23.79 -21.63 4.30
CA THR A 347 23.43 -23.00 4.67
C THR A 347 22.85 -23.01 6.08
N PRO A 348 22.08 -24.06 6.47
CA PRO A 348 21.58 -24.14 7.84
C PRO A 348 22.68 -23.94 8.89
N LYS A 349 23.84 -24.57 8.71
CA LYS A 349 24.97 -24.43 9.62
C LYS A 349 25.44 -22.96 9.75
N ARG A 350 25.58 -22.23 8.64
CA ARG A 350 25.97 -20.81 8.67
C ARG A 350 24.91 -19.91 9.31
N MET A 351 23.63 -20.29 9.17
CA MET A 351 22.53 -19.58 9.84
C MET A 351 22.56 -19.80 11.36
N GLU A 352 22.91 -21.00 11.83
CA GLU A 352 23.07 -21.30 13.25
C GLU A 352 24.24 -20.54 13.89
N GLU A 353 25.29 -20.24 13.11
CA GLU A 353 26.46 -19.49 13.53
C GLU A 353 26.23 -17.95 13.53
N SER A 354 25.11 -17.47 12.97
CA SER A 354 24.75 -16.07 12.90
C SER A 354 24.30 -15.53 14.25
N PHE A 355 24.74 -14.33 14.63
CA PHE A 355 24.21 -13.67 15.83
C PHE A 355 22.83 -13.04 15.62
N VAL A 356 22.39 -12.85 14.35
CA VAL A 356 21.02 -12.44 14.05
C VAL A 356 20.14 -13.66 13.98
N THR A 357 19.21 -13.78 14.92
CA THR A 357 18.23 -14.87 14.93
C THR A 357 17.10 -14.55 13.97
N PRO A 358 16.87 -15.36 12.91
CA PRO A 358 15.78 -15.14 11.95
C PRO A 358 14.40 -15.17 12.64
N THR A 359 13.54 -14.19 12.34
CA THR A 359 12.16 -14.20 12.83
C THR A 359 11.21 -14.98 11.88
N LEU A 360 11.61 -15.20 10.63
CA LEU A 360 10.91 -16.05 9.68
C LEU A 360 11.73 -17.34 9.43
N ASN A 361 11.08 -18.49 9.56
CA ASN A 361 11.65 -19.75 9.10
C ASN A 361 11.60 -19.80 7.56
N ALA A 362 12.70 -19.41 6.91
CA ALA A 362 12.87 -19.39 5.47
C ALA A 362 13.99 -20.33 5.04
N THR A 363 14.05 -20.72 3.79
CA THR A 363 15.06 -21.62 3.26
C THR A 363 16.40 -20.92 3.07
N PRO A 364 17.48 -21.32 3.75
CA PRO A 364 18.82 -20.77 3.46
C PRO A 364 19.24 -21.06 2.01
N GLY A 365 19.65 -20.01 1.29
CA GLY A 365 19.92 -20.15 -0.14
C GLY A 365 20.82 -19.07 -0.72
N ASP A 366 20.65 -18.84 -2.02
CA ASP A 366 21.43 -17.87 -2.79
C ASP A 366 20.50 -16.97 -3.60
N LEU A 367 20.42 -15.70 -3.21
CA LEU A 367 19.58 -14.68 -3.85
C LEU A 367 20.11 -14.27 -5.22
N SER A 368 21.39 -14.52 -5.51
CA SER A 368 21.98 -14.24 -6.83
C SER A 368 21.42 -15.13 -7.95
N LEU A 369 20.83 -16.27 -7.58
CA LEU A 369 20.13 -17.16 -8.53
C LEU A 369 18.69 -16.69 -8.85
N VAL A 370 18.18 -15.73 -8.08
CA VAL A 370 16.79 -15.25 -8.19
C VAL A 370 16.71 -13.82 -8.70
N LEU A 371 17.45 -12.93 -8.05
CA LEU A 371 17.39 -11.50 -8.36
C LEU A 371 18.25 -11.17 -9.60
N PRO A 372 17.70 -10.43 -10.57
CA PRO A 372 18.52 -9.90 -11.66
C PRO A 372 19.71 -9.10 -11.13
N LYS A 373 20.88 -9.28 -11.76
CA LYS A 373 22.13 -8.66 -11.31
C LYS A 373 22.00 -7.17 -11.03
N ARG A 374 21.28 -6.41 -11.88
CA ARG A 374 21.11 -4.97 -11.73
C ARG A 374 20.35 -4.62 -10.44
N ILE A 375 19.36 -5.41 -10.06
CA ILE A 375 18.60 -5.23 -8.81
C ILE A 375 19.48 -5.58 -7.62
N LEU A 376 20.19 -6.71 -7.69
CA LEU A 376 21.06 -7.18 -6.61
C LEU A 376 22.22 -6.22 -6.33
N ASP A 377 22.91 -5.75 -7.38
CA ASP A 377 23.96 -4.75 -7.26
C ASP A 377 23.45 -3.47 -6.57
N GLY A 378 22.25 -3.00 -6.97
CA GLY A 378 21.63 -1.81 -6.37
C GLY A 378 21.31 -1.99 -4.87
N ILE A 379 20.85 -3.16 -4.48
CA ILE A 379 20.61 -3.50 -3.07
C ILE A 379 21.91 -3.51 -2.27
N ILE A 380 22.97 -4.10 -2.82
CA ILE A 380 24.30 -4.13 -2.19
C ILE A 380 24.85 -2.71 -2.01
N GLU A 381 24.78 -1.86 -3.04
CA GLU A 381 25.20 -0.45 -2.93
C GLU A 381 24.42 0.30 -1.84
N MET A 382 23.09 0.08 -1.78
CA MET A 382 22.23 0.71 -0.76
C MET A 382 22.58 0.25 0.67
N LEU A 383 22.90 -1.03 0.89
CA LEU A 383 23.29 -1.54 2.20
C LEU A 383 24.58 -0.86 2.71
N TYR A 384 25.59 -0.71 1.84
CA TYR A 384 26.80 0.02 2.18
C TYR A 384 26.56 1.52 2.40
N ALA A 385 25.62 2.12 1.65
CA ALA A 385 25.26 3.52 1.85
C ALA A 385 24.54 3.73 3.20
N LEU A 386 23.61 2.82 3.56
CA LEU A 386 22.93 2.85 4.86
C LEU A 386 23.90 2.62 6.04
N ASP A 387 24.90 1.78 5.86
CA ASP A 387 25.91 1.49 6.88
C ASP A 387 26.65 2.76 7.35
N LYS A 388 26.76 3.78 6.49
CA LYS A 388 27.38 5.07 6.83
C LYS A 388 26.54 5.90 7.82
N ILE A 389 25.22 5.70 7.84
CA ILE A 389 24.31 6.43 8.75
C ILE A 389 23.77 5.56 9.88
N ALA A 390 23.83 4.24 9.73
CA ALA A 390 23.44 3.23 10.68
C ALA A 390 24.50 2.09 10.68
N PRO A 391 25.65 2.31 11.34
CA PRO A 391 26.75 1.34 11.34
C PRO A 391 26.31 -0.03 11.86
N GLY A 392 26.65 -1.07 11.13
CA GLY A 392 26.20 -2.46 11.34
C GLY A 392 25.13 -2.92 10.36
N THR A 393 24.64 -2.03 9.47
CA THR A 393 23.69 -2.41 8.41
C THR A 393 24.32 -3.39 7.42
N ALA A 394 25.56 -3.16 6.99
CA ALA A 394 26.31 -4.02 6.07
C ALA A 394 27.14 -5.10 6.81
N ASN A 395 26.67 -5.54 7.97
CA ASN A 395 27.32 -6.63 8.71
C ASN A 395 27.14 -7.97 7.99
N ASP A 396 28.12 -8.87 8.10
CA ASP A 396 28.08 -10.21 7.52
C ASP A 396 26.84 -11.00 7.92
N ASP A 397 26.33 -10.80 9.15
CA ASP A 397 25.16 -11.50 9.70
C ASP A 397 23.83 -10.80 9.45
N THR A 398 23.82 -9.65 8.78
CA THR A 398 22.57 -9.05 8.30
C THR A 398 21.85 -10.03 7.38
N LEU A 399 20.57 -10.29 7.64
CA LEU A 399 19.78 -11.25 6.88
C LEU A 399 19.01 -10.57 5.76
N LEU A 400 19.04 -11.19 4.60
CA LEU A 400 18.31 -10.76 3.40
C LEU A 400 17.32 -11.86 3.01
N TYR A 401 16.04 -11.51 2.96
CA TYR A 401 14.98 -12.42 2.53
C TYR A 401 14.47 -12.04 1.15
N GLY A 402 14.36 -12.98 0.28
CA GLY A 402 13.90 -12.75 -1.09
C GLY A 402 12.80 -13.70 -1.54
N VAL A 403 11.86 -13.16 -2.30
CA VAL A 403 11.88 -11.77 -2.79
C VAL A 403 10.75 -10.97 -2.15
N GLU A 404 10.96 -9.69 -1.99
CA GLU A 404 9.87 -8.75 -1.74
C GLU A 404 9.51 -8.07 -3.05
N VAL A 405 8.21 -8.08 -3.37
CA VAL A 405 7.68 -7.43 -4.57
C VAL A 405 6.50 -6.56 -4.17
N LYS A 406 6.49 -5.32 -4.64
CA LYS A 406 5.32 -4.46 -4.57
C LYS A 406 4.73 -4.31 -5.95
N PHE A 407 3.55 -4.87 -6.10
CA PHE A 407 2.74 -4.77 -7.30
C PHE A 407 1.89 -3.51 -7.25
N TYR A 408 1.79 -2.84 -8.38
CA TYR A 408 0.93 -1.67 -8.54
C TYR A 408 -0.10 -1.96 -9.63
N ASN A 409 -1.31 -1.47 -9.44
CA ASN A 409 -2.33 -1.56 -10.47
C ASN A 409 -1.90 -0.73 -11.68
N MET A 410 -2.41 -1.08 -12.87
CA MET A 410 -2.26 -0.21 -14.03
C MET A 410 -2.82 1.17 -13.70
N GLU A 411 -2.21 2.19 -14.26
CA GLU A 411 -2.65 3.56 -14.12
C GLU A 411 -3.73 3.84 -15.16
N VAL A 412 -4.90 4.23 -14.69
CA VAL A 412 -6.04 4.58 -15.54
C VAL A 412 -5.87 6.03 -15.99
N GLU A 413 -6.07 6.30 -17.29
CA GLU A 413 -6.01 7.65 -17.82
C GLU A 413 -7.23 8.46 -17.35
N VAL A 414 -6.94 9.53 -16.62
CA VAL A 414 -7.91 10.49 -16.10
C VAL A 414 -7.36 11.91 -16.23
N ASP A 415 -8.22 12.92 -16.14
CA ASP A 415 -7.85 14.33 -16.14
C ASP A 415 -7.52 14.86 -14.72
N GLU A 416 -7.36 16.17 -14.58
CA GLU A 416 -7.11 16.86 -13.32
C GLU A 416 -8.29 16.80 -12.33
N HIS A 417 -9.46 16.37 -12.77
CA HIS A 417 -10.64 16.12 -11.93
C HIS A 417 -10.74 14.65 -11.49
N LEU A 418 -9.81 13.81 -11.93
CA LEU A 418 -9.85 12.33 -11.83
C LEU A 418 -11.04 11.74 -12.58
N GLU A 419 -11.53 12.45 -13.61
CA GLU A 419 -12.58 12.04 -14.52
C GLU A 419 -11.98 11.33 -15.72
N THR A 420 -12.62 10.26 -16.18
CA THR A 420 -12.20 9.54 -17.38
C THR A 420 -12.67 10.30 -18.64
N LYS A 421 -12.38 9.76 -19.84
CA LYS A 421 -12.96 10.28 -21.08
C LYS A 421 -14.51 10.28 -21.11
N TYR A 422 -15.14 9.60 -20.17
CA TYR A 422 -16.60 9.56 -20.00
C TYR A 422 -17.00 10.54 -18.91
N LYS A 423 -17.79 11.55 -19.26
CA LYS A 423 -18.25 12.58 -18.35
C LYS A 423 -19.06 11.98 -17.20
N GLY A 424 -18.71 12.32 -15.96
CA GLY A 424 -19.37 11.81 -14.76
C GLY A 424 -18.87 10.44 -14.31
N LEU A 425 -17.83 9.87 -14.93
CA LEU A 425 -17.18 8.64 -14.49
C LEU A 425 -15.78 8.95 -13.93
N TYR A 426 -15.65 8.85 -12.63
CA TYR A 426 -14.40 9.11 -11.88
C TYR A 426 -13.78 7.80 -11.42
N ILE A 427 -12.45 7.70 -11.50
CA ILE A 427 -11.72 6.51 -11.04
C ILE A 427 -10.65 6.93 -10.04
N ILE A 428 -10.78 6.47 -8.79
CA ILE A 428 -9.95 6.84 -7.65
C ILE A 428 -9.53 5.61 -6.83
N GLY A 429 -8.79 5.85 -5.77
CA GLY A 429 -8.31 4.77 -4.89
C GLY A 429 -7.19 3.95 -5.54
N ASP A 430 -6.76 2.87 -4.87
CA ASP A 430 -5.65 2.05 -5.35
C ASP A 430 -5.94 1.35 -6.69
N GLY A 431 -7.21 1.11 -7.01
CA GLY A 431 -7.63 0.54 -8.28
C GLY A 431 -7.35 1.43 -9.49
N SER A 432 -7.22 2.75 -9.28
CA SER A 432 -6.84 3.69 -10.34
C SER A 432 -5.36 3.61 -10.75
N GLY A 433 -4.51 2.98 -9.92
CA GLY A 433 -3.05 3.02 -10.08
C GLY A 433 -2.41 4.35 -9.69
N ILE A 434 -3.20 5.37 -9.31
CA ILE A 434 -2.72 6.72 -8.95
C ILE A 434 -2.40 6.81 -7.46
N THR A 435 -3.14 6.09 -6.60
CA THR A 435 -2.96 6.12 -5.15
C THR A 435 -2.56 4.76 -4.60
N HIS A 436 -1.73 4.76 -3.54
CA HIS A 436 -1.17 3.54 -2.94
C HIS A 436 -1.08 3.66 -1.41
N SER A 437 -1.81 4.61 -0.80
CA SER A 437 -1.85 4.82 0.65
C SER A 437 -3.22 5.31 1.09
N LEU A 438 -3.51 5.14 2.38
CA LEU A 438 -4.78 5.58 2.98
C LEU A 438 -5.03 7.07 2.73
N SER A 439 -4.02 7.94 2.99
CA SER A 439 -4.16 9.38 2.81
C SER A 439 -4.44 9.79 1.36
N HIS A 440 -3.69 9.23 0.40
CA HIS A 440 -3.87 9.57 -1.01
C HIS A 440 -5.22 9.09 -1.54
N ALA A 441 -5.63 7.87 -1.18
CA ALA A 441 -6.93 7.34 -1.54
C ALA A 441 -8.07 8.20 -0.95
N SER A 442 -7.99 8.54 0.33
CA SER A 442 -8.97 9.44 0.98
C SER A 442 -8.99 10.83 0.35
N ALA A 443 -7.82 11.42 0.09
CA ALA A 443 -7.69 12.73 -0.55
C ALA A 443 -8.26 12.74 -1.97
N SER A 444 -8.07 11.67 -2.75
CA SER A 444 -8.70 11.55 -4.07
C SER A 444 -10.23 11.50 -3.99
N GLY A 445 -10.77 10.86 -2.95
CA GLY A 445 -12.21 10.84 -2.67
C GLY A 445 -12.76 12.22 -2.35
N VAL A 446 -12.10 12.97 -1.47
CA VAL A 446 -12.46 14.36 -1.16
C VAL A 446 -12.39 15.24 -2.41
N HIS A 447 -11.34 15.07 -3.22
CA HIS A 447 -11.16 15.85 -4.45
C HIS A 447 -12.35 15.66 -5.40
N VAL A 448 -12.70 14.42 -5.73
CA VAL A 448 -13.82 14.11 -6.64
C VAL A 448 -15.15 14.60 -6.08
N ALA A 449 -15.41 14.43 -4.78
CA ALA A 449 -16.63 14.92 -4.16
C ALA A 449 -16.78 16.45 -4.29
N ARG A 450 -15.67 17.19 -4.16
CA ARG A 450 -15.65 18.65 -4.37
C ARG A 450 -15.89 19.02 -5.84
N GLN A 451 -15.35 18.27 -6.79
CA GLN A 451 -15.63 18.48 -8.23
C GLN A 451 -17.12 18.27 -8.51
N ILE A 452 -17.71 17.16 -8.04
CA ILE A 452 -19.14 16.87 -8.25
C ILE A 452 -20.05 17.96 -7.66
N THR A 453 -19.69 18.51 -6.51
CA THR A 453 -20.50 19.55 -5.83
C THR A 453 -20.15 20.98 -6.23
N GLY A 454 -19.16 21.19 -7.10
CA GLY A 454 -18.70 22.52 -7.50
C GLY A 454 -18.04 23.32 -6.36
N TYR A 455 -17.49 22.64 -5.35
CA TYR A 455 -16.83 23.28 -4.22
C TYR A 455 -15.34 23.55 -4.51
N GLU A 456 -14.95 24.79 -4.64
CA GLU A 456 -13.60 25.22 -5.00
C GLU A 456 -12.66 25.46 -3.79
N GLY A 457 -13.05 25.11 -2.58
CA GLY A 457 -12.36 25.45 -1.32
C GLY A 457 -11.00 24.78 -1.05
#